data_fe91bbf2b6d035cff891565adb01a220
#
_entry.id   fe91bbf2b6d035cff891565adb01a220
#
_cell.length_a   1.000
_cell.length_b   1.000
_cell.length_c   1.000
_cell.angle_alpha   90.00
_cell.angle_beta   90.00
_cell.angle_gamma   90.00
#
_symmetry.space_group_name_H-M   'P 1'
#
loop_
_entity.id
_entity.type
_entity.pdbx_description
1 polymer ?
#
loop_
_entity_poly.entity_id
_entity_poly.type
_entity_poly.pdbx_seq_one_letter_code
_entity_poly.pdbx_strand_id
1 'polypeptide(L)'
;HNKIVAANGGRHPETGREKLREILMSGGDPLALPNRKVGQWMAALAEAGVESIRLGTKEMAFHPQRFDEAFLAMMDNFHETYPDVGFRLMIHFNHPDEFLLKGEDGEYLENPNGSLMWHPDTKKAIEGVTARGWIVVENQAPIIKGINDDADALRVMQRALYRAGVNNHYFFCGRDIVAYRHFNVPIEKVWNLLNESQKGLSGVEAHARLSITHYKGKTEVAAVTNEPIPGVPGTENGVLIFKILRNALDAPDRGKVCIVGRNPDAIWFDDYEDRVIYDEAGLYD
;
A
#
# COMPACT_ATOMS: atom_id res chain seq x y z
N HIS A 1 16.34 16.37 11.72
CA HIS A 1 15.14 16.61 12.54
C HIS A 1 15.30 15.95 13.92
N ASN A 2 15.39 14.62 14.03
CA ASN A 2 15.40 13.90 15.32
C ASN A 2 16.56 14.31 16.25
N LYS A 3 17.75 14.59 15.73
CA LYS A 3 18.88 15.10 16.54
C LYS A 3 18.57 16.47 17.15
N ILE A 4 17.90 17.36 16.39
CA ILE A 4 17.45 18.67 16.88
C ILE A 4 16.37 18.50 17.95
N VAL A 5 15.40 17.60 17.71
CA VAL A 5 14.35 17.28 18.68
C VAL A 5 14.92 16.76 19.99
N ALA A 6 15.88 15.82 19.92
CA ALA A 6 16.54 15.28 21.11
C ALA A 6 17.32 16.37 21.91
N ALA A 7 17.97 17.30 21.21
CA ALA A 7 18.72 18.38 21.84
C ALA A 7 17.81 19.47 22.47
N ASN A 8 16.53 19.53 22.10
CA ASN A 8 15.57 20.58 22.50
C ASN A 8 14.36 20.03 23.28
N GLY A 9 14.58 19.03 24.12
CA GLY A 9 13.56 18.56 25.07
C GLY A 9 12.35 17.84 24.44
N GLY A 10 12.56 17.20 23.29
CA GLY A 10 11.54 16.35 22.65
C GLY A 10 10.72 17.03 21.54
N ARG A 11 10.95 18.30 21.25
CA ARG A 11 10.29 19.02 20.14
C ARG A 11 11.28 19.83 19.31
N HIS A 12 11.04 19.91 18.01
CA HIS A 12 11.82 20.75 17.11
C HIS A 12 11.50 22.24 17.37
N PRO A 13 12.48 23.11 17.61
CA PRO A 13 12.24 24.47 18.07
C PRO A 13 11.50 25.35 17.06
N GLU A 14 11.71 25.13 15.76
CA GLU A 14 11.04 25.92 14.71
C GLU A 14 9.68 25.37 14.28
N THR A 15 9.51 24.04 14.31
CA THR A 15 8.31 23.40 13.79
C THR A 15 7.39 22.84 14.86
N GLY A 16 7.81 22.84 16.13
CA GLY A 16 7.09 22.25 17.25
C GLY A 16 6.89 20.73 17.17
N ARG A 17 7.39 20.08 16.12
CA ARG A 17 7.17 18.66 15.85
C ARG A 17 7.99 17.77 16.77
N GLU A 18 7.40 16.64 17.12
CA GLU A 18 8.06 15.58 17.86
C GLU A 18 9.02 14.78 16.95
N LYS A 19 9.71 13.83 17.56
CA LYS A 19 10.58 12.86 16.89
C LYS A 19 9.83 12.12 15.77
N LEU A 20 10.49 12.01 14.62
CA LEU A 20 10.03 11.14 13.53
C LEU A 20 10.31 9.68 13.94
N ARG A 21 9.25 8.93 14.15
CA ARG A 21 9.34 7.53 14.58
C ARG A 21 9.43 6.57 13.40
N GLU A 22 8.82 6.90 12.27
CA GLU A 22 8.77 6.05 11.10
C GLU A 22 9.22 6.81 9.85
N ILE A 23 10.03 6.18 9.01
CA ILE A 23 10.47 6.69 7.71
C ILE A 23 10.18 5.66 6.62
N LEU A 24 9.60 6.13 5.51
CA LEU A 24 9.51 5.38 4.28
C LEU A 24 10.66 5.79 3.35
N MET A 25 11.57 4.86 3.09
CA MET A 25 12.56 4.99 2.03
C MET A 25 11.87 4.66 0.70
N SER A 26 11.70 5.68 -0.12
CA SER A 26 11.11 5.57 -1.46
C SER A 26 11.55 6.78 -2.32
N GLY A 27 10.93 6.94 -3.51
CA GLY A 27 11.33 8.02 -4.43
C GLY A 27 11.98 7.46 -5.63
N GLY A 28 12.69 7.32 -6.49
CA GLY A 28 13.22 6.22 -7.32
C GLY A 28 13.37 4.96 -6.48
N ASP A 29 13.48 3.82 -7.08
CA ASP A 29 13.55 2.59 -6.29
C ASP A 29 14.83 2.55 -5.44
N PRO A 30 14.77 2.45 -4.10
CA PRO A 30 15.96 2.40 -3.25
C PRO A 30 16.86 1.20 -3.54
N LEU A 31 16.29 0.08 -4.01
CA LEU A 31 17.04 -1.14 -4.30
C LEU A 31 17.73 -1.12 -5.68
N ALA A 32 17.49 -0.09 -6.49
CA ALA A 32 18.35 0.21 -7.63
C ALA A 32 19.77 0.67 -7.20
N LEU A 33 19.95 1.00 -5.92
CA LEU A 33 21.24 1.39 -5.34
C LEU A 33 22.00 0.17 -4.81
N PRO A 34 23.35 0.23 -4.75
CA PRO A 34 24.15 -0.83 -4.15
C PRO A 34 23.82 -1.06 -2.67
N ASN A 35 23.93 -2.31 -2.18
CA ASN A 35 23.68 -2.73 -0.79
C ASN A 35 24.36 -1.80 0.22
N ARG A 36 25.64 -1.44 -0.04
CA ARG A 36 26.38 -0.53 0.83
C ARG A 36 25.67 0.81 1.05
N LYS A 37 25.06 1.39 0.01
CA LYS A 37 24.32 2.66 0.13
C LYS A 37 23.03 2.50 0.90
N VAL A 38 22.26 1.46 0.60
CA VAL A 38 21.00 1.15 1.30
C VAL A 38 21.29 0.93 2.79
N GLY A 39 22.27 0.07 3.13
CA GLY A 39 22.67 -0.19 4.52
C GLY A 39 23.16 1.07 5.26
N GLN A 40 23.94 1.93 4.60
CA GLN A 40 24.37 3.21 5.18
C GLN A 40 23.19 4.13 5.51
N TRP A 41 22.19 4.20 4.65
CA TRP A 41 21.00 5.01 4.92
C TRP A 41 20.15 4.45 6.05
N MET A 42 19.96 3.13 6.07
CA MET A 42 19.23 2.46 7.16
C MET A 42 19.93 2.69 8.51
N ALA A 43 21.24 2.51 8.57
CA ALA A 43 22.03 2.77 9.77
C ALA A 43 21.92 4.24 10.22
N ALA A 44 22.05 5.19 9.30
CA ALA A 44 21.90 6.62 9.63
C ALA A 44 20.50 6.97 10.15
N LEU A 45 19.44 6.31 9.68
CA LEU A 45 18.10 6.49 10.21
C LEU A 45 17.96 5.90 11.62
N ALA A 46 18.50 4.71 11.86
CA ALA A 46 18.52 4.07 13.17
C ALA A 46 19.29 4.93 14.20
N GLU A 47 20.50 5.39 13.86
CA GLU A 47 21.32 6.29 14.67
C GLU A 47 20.63 7.64 14.94
N ALA A 48 19.79 8.12 14.02
CA ALA A 48 18.94 9.29 14.22
C ALA A 48 17.74 9.02 15.13
N GLY A 49 17.58 7.79 15.62
CA GLY A 49 16.51 7.39 16.54
C GLY A 49 15.18 7.11 15.86
N VAL A 50 15.18 6.73 14.59
CA VAL A 50 13.98 6.21 13.92
C VAL A 50 13.68 4.82 14.47
N GLU A 51 12.41 4.56 14.80
CA GLU A 51 11.94 3.31 15.42
C GLU A 51 11.45 2.28 14.40
N SER A 52 11.07 2.75 13.19
CA SER A 52 10.56 1.89 12.13
C SER A 52 11.00 2.41 10.76
N ILE A 53 11.55 1.53 9.95
CA ILE A 53 11.93 1.82 8.56
C ILE A 53 11.05 1.00 7.63
N ARG A 54 10.41 1.67 6.68
CA ARG A 54 9.76 1.04 5.53
C ARG A 54 10.60 1.26 4.29
N LEU A 55 10.86 0.22 3.52
CA LEU A 55 11.54 0.29 2.24
C LEU A 55 10.56 -0.12 1.13
N GLY A 56 10.24 0.83 0.25
CA GLY A 56 9.34 0.61 -0.88
C GLY A 56 10.12 0.26 -2.15
N THR A 57 9.78 -0.86 -2.80
CA THR A 57 10.50 -1.34 -3.98
C THR A 57 9.61 -2.09 -4.96
N LYS A 58 9.90 -1.96 -6.25
CA LYS A 58 9.36 -2.79 -7.33
C LYS A 58 10.37 -3.86 -7.80
N GLU A 59 11.60 -3.85 -7.27
CA GLU A 59 12.65 -4.78 -7.67
C GLU A 59 12.27 -6.26 -7.43
N MET A 60 11.38 -6.55 -6.46
CA MET A 60 10.87 -7.90 -6.25
C MET A 60 10.13 -8.46 -7.48
N ALA A 61 9.46 -7.59 -8.25
CA ALA A 61 8.79 -7.95 -9.49
C ALA A 61 9.70 -7.85 -10.71
N PHE A 62 10.56 -6.82 -10.78
CA PHE A 62 11.37 -6.55 -11.96
C PHE A 62 12.70 -7.30 -11.99
N HIS A 63 13.31 -7.47 -10.84
CA HIS A 63 14.65 -8.02 -10.69
C HIS A 63 14.76 -8.78 -9.36
N PRO A 64 14.04 -9.91 -9.19
CA PRO A 64 14.03 -10.68 -7.94
C PRO A 64 15.42 -11.18 -7.51
N GLN A 65 16.36 -11.36 -8.45
CA GLN A 65 17.76 -11.72 -8.18
C GLN A 65 18.50 -10.66 -7.33
N ARG A 66 17.93 -9.44 -7.22
CA ARG A 66 18.42 -8.39 -6.34
C ARG A 66 18.39 -8.78 -4.85
N PHE A 67 17.52 -9.72 -4.50
CA PHE A 67 17.36 -10.27 -3.14
C PHE A 67 18.28 -11.48 -2.92
N ASP A 68 19.54 -11.31 -3.30
CA ASP A 68 20.59 -12.33 -3.19
C ASP A 68 21.14 -12.48 -1.76
N GLU A 69 22.08 -13.40 -1.58
CA GLU A 69 22.73 -13.64 -0.28
C GLU A 69 23.44 -12.39 0.27
N ALA A 70 24.00 -11.56 -0.62
CA ALA A 70 24.67 -10.33 -0.19
C ALA A 70 23.69 -9.26 0.32
N PHE A 71 22.50 -9.16 -0.31
CA PHE A 71 21.42 -8.33 0.19
C PHE A 71 20.92 -8.86 1.55
N LEU A 72 20.62 -10.15 1.62
CA LEU A 72 20.12 -10.78 2.83
C LEU A 72 21.11 -10.67 4.00
N ALA A 73 22.41 -10.87 3.75
CA ALA A 73 23.45 -10.68 4.77
C ALA A 73 23.55 -9.22 5.23
N MET A 74 23.39 -8.25 4.33
CA MET A 74 23.34 -6.83 4.70
C MET A 74 22.16 -6.53 5.61
N MET A 75 20.99 -7.13 5.34
CA MET A 75 19.79 -6.99 6.16
C MET A 75 19.99 -7.63 7.56
N ASP A 76 20.55 -8.84 7.60
CA ASP A 76 20.84 -9.54 8.87
C ASP A 76 21.81 -8.74 9.75
N ASN A 77 22.89 -8.23 9.17
CA ASN A 77 23.85 -7.36 9.89
C ASN A 77 23.20 -6.05 10.40
N PHE A 78 22.26 -5.48 9.63
CA PHE A 78 21.48 -4.33 10.10
C PHE A 78 20.66 -4.69 11.35
N HIS A 79 19.93 -5.80 11.31
CA HIS A 79 19.10 -6.24 12.43
C HIS A 79 19.94 -6.61 13.68
N GLU A 80 21.08 -7.27 13.50
CA GLU A 80 22.01 -7.56 14.60
C GLU A 80 22.53 -6.29 15.27
N THR A 81 22.77 -5.24 14.47
CA THR A 81 23.29 -3.95 14.99
C THR A 81 22.18 -3.09 15.61
N TYR A 82 20.98 -3.15 15.09
CA TYR A 82 19.81 -2.33 15.49
C TYR A 82 18.57 -3.20 15.72
N PRO A 83 18.57 -4.12 16.70
CA PRO A 83 17.51 -5.12 16.89
C PRO A 83 16.14 -4.52 17.24
N ASP A 84 16.12 -3.32 17.82
CA ASP A 84 14.88 -2.63 18.22
C ASP A 84 14.25 -1.81 17.10
N VAL A 85 14.89 -1.71 15.93
CA VAL A 85 14.33 -1.00 14.78
C VAL A 85 13.44 -1.91 13.96
N GLY A 86 12.14 -1.64 13.95
CA GLY A 86 11.18 -2.37 13.12
C GLY A 86 11.45 -2.16 11.63
N PHE A 87 11.36 -3.21 10.83
CA PHE A 87 11.57 -3.13 9.39
C PHE A 87 10.40 -3.71 8.60
N ARG A 88 9.96 -2.97 7.58
CA ARG A 88 8.93 -3.41 6.63
C ARG A 88 9.40 -3.26 5.21
N LEU A 89 9.33 -4.34 4.46
CA LEU A 89 9.55 -4.36 3.02
C LEU A 89 8.21 -4.18 2.31
N MET A 90 8.03 -3.03 1.68
CA MET A 90 6.83 -2.69 0.91
C MET A 90 7.06 -3.05 -0.55
N ILE A 91 6.62 -4.23 -0.96
CA ILE A 91 6.75 -4.68 -2.35
C ILE A 91 5.57 -4.21 -3.20
N HIS A 92 5.77 -4.22 -4.53
CA HIS A 92 4.77 -3.76 -5.49
C HIS A 92 4.56 -4.82 -6.57
N PHE A 93 3.81 -5.88 -6.27
CA PHE A 93 3.22 -6.72 -7.30
C PHE A 93 1.88 -6.12 -7.70
N ASN A 94 1.72 -5.84 -8.99
CA ASN A 94 0.48 -5.28 -9.53
C ASN A 94 -0.42 -6.36 -10.12
N HIS A 95 0.15 -7.44 -10.64
CA HIS A 95 -0.59 -8.52 -11.28
C HIS A 95 0.02 -9.88 -10.91
N PRO A 96 -0.79 -10.96 -10.83
CA PRO A 96 -0.26 -12.30 -10.56
C PRO A 96 0.79 -12.76 -11.57
N ASP A 97 0.70 -12.35 -12.82
CA ASP A 97 1.68 -12.70 -13.89
C ASP A 97 3.11 -12.19 -13.60
N GLU A 98 3.27 -11.24 -12.68
CA GLU A 98 4.60 -10.78 -12.26
C GLU A 98 5.33 -11.81 -11.39
N PHE A 99 4.63 -12.83 -10.87
CA PHE A 99 5.24 -13.81 -9.96
C PHE A 99 4.72 -15.25 -10.11
N LEU A 100 3.61 -15.50 -10.81
CA LEU A 100 3.06 -16.83 -11.04
C LEU A 100 3.30 -17.32 -12.46
N LEU A 101 3.51 -18.64 -12.60
CA LEU A 101 3.67 -19.30 -13.89
C LEU A 101 2.30 -19.64 -14.50
N LYS A 102 2.19 -19.44 -15.82
CA LYS A 102 1.01 -19.84 -16.61
C LYS A 102 1.35 -20.98 -17.56
N GLY A 103 0.36 -21.84 -17.81
CA GLY A 103 0.38 -22.83 -18.87
C GLY A 103 0.08 -22.23 -20.25
N GLU A 104 0.16 -23.06 -21.29
CA GLU A 104 -0.18 -22.66 -22.67
C GLU A 104 -1.66 -22.29 -22.85
N ASP A 105 -2.52 -22.79 -21.97
CA ASP A 105 -3.96 -22.48 -21.89
C ASP A 105 -4.27 -21.13 -21.23
N GLY A 106 -3.23 -20.46 -20.66
CA GLY A 106 -3.37 -19.20 -19.94
C GLY A 106 -3.75 -19.34 -18.46
N GLU A 107 -3.98 -20.56 -17.98
CA GLU A 107 -4.27 -20.81 -16.57
C GLU A 107 -3.01 -20.85 -15.71
N TYR A 108 -3.13 -20.49 -14.43
CA TYR A 108 -1.98 -20.56 -13.51
C TYR A 108 -1.66 -22.01 -13.16
N LEU A 109 -0.38 -22.36 -13.29
CA LEU A 109 0.11 -23.71 -12.98
C LEU A 109 0.05 -23.98 -11.48
N GLU A 110 -0.32 -25.23 -11.14
CA GLU A 110 -0.38 -25.71 -9.77
C GLU A 110 0.65 -26.80 -9.49
N ASN A 111 1.18 -26.80 -8.28
CA ASN A 111 1.93 -27.90 -7.71
C ASN A 111 1.00 -29.07 -7.38
N PRO A 112 1.52 -30.30 -7.20
CA PRO A 112 0.70 -31.46 -6.81
C PRO A 112 -0.13 -31.28 -5.53
N ASN A 113 0.24 -30.34 -4.68
CA ASN A 113 -0.47 -30.02 -3.45
C ASN A 113 -1.54 -28.89 -3.62
N GLY A 114 -1.81 -28.47 -4.86
CA GLY A 114 -2.78 -27.40 -5.17
C GLY A 114 -2.30 -25.98 -4.87
N SER A 115 -1.03 -25.79 -4.54
CA SER A 115 -0.47 -24.43 -4.44
C SER A 115 -0.04 -23.94 -5.82
N LEU A 116 -0.18 -22.62 -6.07
CA LEU A 116 0.22 -22.02 -7.34
C LEU A 116 1.75 -22.06 -7.51
N MET A 117 2.19 -22.29 -8.75
CA MET A 117 3.61 -22.30 -9.09
C MET A 117 4.12 -20.88 -9.33
N TRP A 118 5.21 -20.56 -8.68
CA TRP A 118 5.87 -19.26 -8.78
C TRP A 118 7.03 -19.29 -9.76
N HIS A 119 7.34 -18.15 -10.36
CA HIS A 119 8.63 -17.95 -11.02
C HIS A 119 9.75 -18.25 -10.02
N PRO A 120 10.74 -19.10 -10.38
CA PRO A 120 11.73 -19.61 -9.43
C PRO A 120 12.53 -18.53 -8.70
N ASP A 121 12.95 -17.49 -9.41
CA ASP A 121 13.72 -16.39 -8.82
C ASP A 121 12.89 -15.54 -7.85
N THR A 122 11.62 -15.26 -8.19
CA THR A 122 10.69 -14.53 -7.33
C THR A 122 10.36 -15.35 -6.08
N LYS A 123 10.16 -16.68 -6.25
CA LYS A 123 9.94 -17.57 -5.12
C LYS A 123 11.13 -17.56 -4.16
N LYS A 124 12.35 -17.72 -4.69
CA LYS A 124 13.59 -17.68 -3.89
C LYS A 124 13.74 -16.35 -3.15
N ALA A 125 13.46 -15.24 -3.82
CA ALA A 125 13.53 -13.90 -3.21
C ALA A 125 12.53 -13.73 -2.06
N ILE A 126 11.26 -14.09 -2.26
CA ILE A 126 10.21 -14.03 -1.23
C ILE A 126 10.55 -14.95 -0.05
N GLU A 127 10.90 -16.20 -0.30
CA GLU A 127 11.29 -17.14 0.76
C GLU A 127 12.50 -16.64 1.54
N GLY A 128 13.49 -16.04 0.85
CA GLY A 128 14.67 -15.45 1.49
C GLY A 128 14.34 -14.34 2.48
N VAL A 129 13.43 -13.43 2.13
CA VAL A 129 13.05 -12.32 3.02
C VAL A 129 12.05 -12.74 4.09
N THR A 130 11.06 -13.60 3.77
CA THR A 130 10.03 -14.03 4.72
C THR A 130 10.54 -15.03 5.76
N ALA A 131 11.59 -15.80 5.44
CA ALA A 131 12.28 -16.67 6.41
C ALA A 131 12.89 -15.88 7.59
N ARG A 132 13.09 -14.57 7.42
CA ARG A 132 13.56 -13.67 8.45
C ARG A 132 12.37 -13.09 9.21
N GLY A 133 11.94 -13.74 10.28
CA GLY A 133 10.73 -13.39 11.04
C GLY A 133 10.67 -11.94 11.55
N TRP A 134 11.76 -11.18 11.48
CA TRP A 134 11.81 -9.77 11.83
C TRP A 134 11.51 -8.82 10.65
N ILE A 135 11.54 -9.32 9.39
CA ILE A 135 11.13 -8.57 8.21
C ILE A 135 9.63 -8.79 7.97
N VAL A 136 8.84 -7.74 8.12
CA VAL A 136 7.44 -7.78 7.70
C VAL A 136 7.35 -7.41 6.22
N VAL A 137 6.84 -8.31 5.39
CA VAL A 137 6.66 -8.07 3.95
C VAL A 137 5.22 -7.71 3.67
N GLU A 138 5.00 -6.58 2.99
CA GLU A 138 3.68 -6.06 2.65
C GLU A 138 3.60 -5.74 1.17
N ASN A 139 2.53 -6.17 0.50
CA ASN A 139 2.25 -5.77 -0.88
C ASN A 139 1.31 -4.57 -0.92
N GLN A 140 1.58 -3.65 -1.84
CA GLN A 140 0.69 -2.55 -2.18
C GLN A 140 0.70 -2.33 -3.69
N ALA A 141 -0.46 -2.07 -4.29
CA ALA A 141 -0.58 -1.93 -5.74
C ALA A 141 -1.61 -0.86 -6.12
N PRO A 142 -1.32 0.00 -7.11
CA PRO A 142 -2.35 0.78 -7.77
C PRO A 142 -3.25 -0.13 -8.60
N ILE A 143 -4.54 0.20 -8.68
CA ILE A 143 -5.43 -0.40 -9.67
C ILE A 143 -5.28 0.38 -10.98
N ILE A 144 -4.89 -0.33 -12.03
CA ILE A 144 -4.51 0.22 -13.33
C ILE A 144 -5.43 -0.35 -14.40
N LYS A 145 -6.10 0.54 -15.12
CA LYS A 145 -7.04 0.17 -16.18
C LYS A 145 -6.37 -0.69 -17.25
N GLY A 146 -6.98 -1.83 -17.55
CA GLY A 146 -6.50 -2.79 -18.55
C GLY A 146 -5.31 -3.63 -18.12
N ILE A 147 -4.86 -3.52 -16.85
CA ILE A 147 -3.76 -4.32 -16.30
C ILE A 147 -4.27 -5.23 -15.18
N ASN A 148 -4.78 -4.66 -14.09
CA ASN A 148 -5.23 -5.39 -12.91
C ASN A 148 -6.61 -4.94 -12.42
N ASP A 149 -7.42 -4.34 -13.30
CA ASP A 149 -8.81 -3.98 -13.01
C ASP A 149 -9.76 -5.18 -13.22
N ASP A 150 -9.34 -6.34 -12.73
CA ASP A 150 -10.02 -7.63 -12.76
C ASP A 150 -10.07 -8.26 -11.35
N ALA A 151 -11.28 -8.65 -10.92
CA ALA A 151 -11.50 -9.14 -9.56
C ALA A 151 -10.87 -10.53 -9.31
N ASP A 152 -10.82 -11.39 -10.32
CA ASP A 152 -10.25 -12.74 -10.18
C ASP A 152 -8.73 -12.66 -10.10
N ALA A 153 -8.09 -11.83 -10.93
CA ALA A 153 -6.67 -11.57 -10.84
C ALA A 153 -6.28 -11.00 -9.45
N LEU A 154 -7.04 -10.04 -8.92
CA LEU A 154 -6.81 -9.50 -7.58
C LEU A 154 -7.03 -10.55 -6.47
N ARG A 155 -8.01 -11.46 -6.62
CA ARG A 155 -8.26 -12.56 -5.69
C ARG A 155 -7.10 -13.54 -5.67
N VAL A 156 -6.64 -13.98 -6.85
CA VAL A 156 -5.50 -14.87 -7.00
C VAL A 156 -4.25 -14.26 -6.35
N MET A 157 -3.98 -12.99 -6.65
CA MET A 157 -2.84 -12.26 -6.10
C MET A 157 -2.88 -12.21 -4.57
N GLN A 158 -4.01 -11.81 -3.98
CA GLN A 158 -4.15 -11.69 -2.53
C GLN A 158 -3.93 -13.04 -1.83
N ARG A 159 -4.50 -14.12 -2.36
CA ARG A 159 -4.35 -15.47 -1.82
C ARG A 159 -2.91 -15.98 -1.95
N ALA A 160 -2.31 -15.84 -3.12
CA ALA A 160 -0.95 -16.35 -3.37
C ALA A 160 0.09 -15.61 -2.52
N LEU A 161 0.00 -14.29 -2.42
CA LEU A 161 0.90 -13.47 -1.62
C LEU A 161 0.77 -13.80 -0.12
N TYR A 162 -0.45 -13.90 0.39
CA TYR A 162 -0.67 -14.24 1.79
C TYR A 162 -0.07 -15.60 2.16
N ARG A 163 -0.26 -16.62 1.30
CA ARG A 163 0.32 -17.97 1.50
C ARG A 163 1.85 -17.98 1.45
N ALA A 164 2.45 -17.00 0.80
CA ALA A 164 3.91 -16.81 0.77
C ALA A 164 4.44 -15.94 1.93
N GLY A 165 3.61 -15.59 2.91
CA GLY A 165 3.99 -14.77 4.06
C GLY A 165 4.00 -13.26 3.77
N VAL A 166 3.35 -12.80 2.70
CA VAL A 166 3.25 -11.40 2.33
C VAL A 166 1.85 -10.87 2.69
N ASN A 167 1.80 -9.83 3.50
CA ASN A 167 0.53 -9.20 3.86
C ASN A 167 0.01 -8.31 2.72
N ASN A 168 -1.28 -8.43 2.40
CA ASN A 168 -1.94 -7.50 1.48
C ASN A 168 -2.26 -6.20 2.24
N HIS A 169 -1.57 -5.10 1.91
CA HIS A 169 -1.67 -3.85 2.67
C HIS A 169 -2.70 -2.89 2.08
N TYR A 170 -2.43 -2.37 0.88
CA TYR A 170 -3.33 -1.44 0.19
C TYR A 170 -3.45 -1.75 -1.29
N PHE A 171 -4.66 -1.56 -1.82
CA PHE A 171 -4.86 -1.14 -3.20
C PHE A 171 -5.08 0.37 -3.27
N PHE A 172 -4.58 1.01 -4.33
CA PHE A 172 -4.70 2.45 -4.50
C PHE A 172 -5.54 2.79 -5.72
N CYS A 173 -6.42 3.79 -5.59
CA CYS A 173 -6.90 4.51 -6.76
C CYS A 173 -5.75 5.32 -7.36
N GLY A 174 -5.73 5.44 -8.69
CA GLY A 174 -4.75 6.27 -9.39
C GLY A 174 -4.85 7.73 -8.97
N ARG A 175 -3.71 8.43 -8.97
CA ARG A 175 -3.70 9.89 -8.78
C ARG A 175 -4.18 10.60 -10.03
N ASP A 176 -4.81 11.76 -9.85
CA ASP A 176 -5.17 12.63 -10.96
C ASP A 176 -3.95 13.37 -11.51
N ILE A 177 -3.16 12.66 -12.31
CA ILE A 177 -2.02 13.21 -13.04
C ILE A 177 -2.36 13.13 -14.52
N VAL A 178 -2.43 14.28 -15.18
CA VAL A 178 -2.87 14.41 -16.59
C VAL A 178 -2.24 13.37 -17.52
N ALA A 179 -0.92 13.15 -17.40
CA ALA A 179 -0.18 12.19 -18.23
C ALA A 179 -0.61 10.73 -18.01
N TYR A 180 -1.21 10.39 -16.88
CA TYR A 180 -1.56 9.01 -16.50
C TYR A 180 -3.06 8.78 -16.31
N ARG A 181 -3.89 9.80 -16.55
CA ARG A 181 -5.37 9.72 -16.38
C ARG A 181 -6.01 8.56 -17.12
N HIS A 182 -5.49 8.22 -18.29
CA HIS A 182 -6.01 7.12 -19.09
C HIS A 182 -5.84 5.73 -18.44
N PHE A 183 -4.97 5.62 -17.44
CA PHE A 183 -4.81 4.42 -16.62
C PHE A 183 -5.70 4.40 -15.38
N ASN A 184 -6.38 5.50 -15.06
CA ASN A 184 -7.24 5.55 -13.90
C ASN A 184 -8.51 4.74 -14.13
N VAL A 185 -8.92 4.03 -13.07
CA VAL A 185 -10.20 3.34 -12.98
C VAL A 185 -11.10 4.18 -12.08
N PRO A 186 -12.40 4.36 -12.41
CA PRO A 186 -13.34 5.07 -11.54
C PRO A 186 -13.32 4.54 -10.11
N ILE A 187 -13.38 5.43 -9.12
CA ILE A 187 -13.22 5.10 -7.69
C ILE A 187 -14.22 4.05 -7.23
N GLU A 188 -15.49 4.20 -7.62
CA GLU A 188 -16.54 3.24 -7.26
C GLU A 188 -16.30 1.86 -7.91
N LYS A 189 -15.80 1.84 -9.15
CA LYS A 189 -15.43 0.58 -9.81
C LYS A 189 -14.27 -0.10 -9.06
N VAL A 190 -13.26 0.64 -8.62
CA VAL A 190 -12.14 0.09 -7.83
C VAL A 190 -12.65 -0.50 -6.51
N TRP A 191 -13.58 0.19 -5.83
CA TRP A 191 -14.19 -0.30 -4.60
C TRP A 191 -14.94 -1.61 -4.84
N ASN A 192 -15.75 -1.68 -5.90
CA ASN A 192 -16.48 -2.89 -6.28
C ASN A 192 -15.52 -4.04 -6.62
N LEU A 193 -14.46 -3.77 -7.40
CA LEU A 193 -13.43 -4.77 -7.74
C LEU A 193 -12.76 -5.36 -6.50
N LEU A 194 -12.38 -4.51 -5.54
CA LEU A 194 -11.76 -4.98 -4.31
C LEU A 194 -12.73 -5.88 -3.52
N ASN A 195 -13.97 -5.43 -3.31
CA ASN A 195 -14.95 -6.22 -2.57
C ASN A 195 -15.26 -7.55 -3.27
N GLU A 196 -15.39 -7.55 -4.60
CA GLU A 196 -15.59 -8.78 -5.39
C GLU A 196 -14.39 -9.72 -5.29
N SER A 197 -13.18 -9.16 -5.37
CA SER A 197 -11.94 -9.95 -5.24
C SER A 197 -11.77 -10.62 -3.88
N GLN A 198 -12.35 -10.03 -2.84
CA GLN A 198 -12.28 -10.54 -1.47
C GLN A 198 -13.33 -11.61 -1.16
N LYS A 199 -14.34 -11.81 -2.02
CA LYS A 199 -15.30 -12.90 -1.86
C LYS A 199 -14.60 -14.25 -1.95
N GLY A 200 -14.85 -15.12 -0.98
CA GLY A 200 -14.25 -16.46 -0.90
C GLY A 200 -12.79 -16.48 -0.44
N LEU A 201 -12.22 -15.35 -0.05
CA LEU A 201 -10.98 -15.28 0.72
C LEU A 201 -11.29 -15.42 2.22
N SER A 202 -10.33 -15.95 2.99
CA SER A 202 -10.39 -15.91 4.45
C SER A 202 -10.20 -14.47 4.97
N GLY A 203 -10.61 -14.18 6.20
CA GLY A 203 -10.49 -12.84 6.78
C GLY A 203 -9.05 -12.32 6.87
N VAL A 204 -8.05 -13.21 6.86
CA VAL A 204 -6.64 -12.83 6.86
C VAL A 204 -6.06 -12.66 5.44
N GLU A 205 -6.60 -13.36 4.44
CA GLU A 205 -6.27 -13.13 3.03
C GLU A 205 -6.88 -11.81 2.52
N ALA A 206 -8.12 -11.50 2.93
CA ALA A 206 -8.90 -10.33 2.56
C ALA A 206 -8.56 -9.09 3.43
N HIS A 207 -7.29 -8.78 3.60
CA HIS A 207 -6.82 -7.74 4.53
C HIS A 207 -6.58 -6.38 3.87
N ALA A 208 -6.45 -6.35 2.54
CA ALA A 208 -6.19 -5.13 1.79
C ALA A 208 -7.34 -4.13 1.92
N ARG A 209 -6.98 -2.85 2.03
CA ARG A 209 -7.91 -1.72 2.02
C ARG A 209 -7.76 -0.93 0.74
N LEU A 210 -8.83 -0.26 0.32
CA LEU A 210 -8.78 0.71 -0.76
C LEU A 210 -8.39 2.08 -0.23
N SER A 211 -7.30 2.62 -0.75
CA SER A 211 -6.80 3.93 -0.34
C SER A 211 -6.61 4.86 -1.52
N ILE A 212 -6.87 6.13 -1.29
CA ILE A 212 -6.59 7.23 -2.19
C ILE A 212 -5.81 8.30 -1.43
N THR A 213 -4.80 8.92 -2.04
CA THR A 213 -3.95 9.88 -1.33
C THR A 213 -4.38 11.30 -1.68
N HIS A 214 -5.07 11.94 -0.77
CA HIS A 214 -5.42 13.36 -0.83
C HIS A 214 -4.30 14.24 -0.26
N TYR A 215 -4.28 15.56 -0.56
CA TYR A 215 -3.28 16.47 0.02
C TYR A 215 -3.41 16.57 1.55
N LYS A 216 -4.59 16.42 2.11
CA LYS A 216 -4.84 16.36 3.56
C LYS A 216 -4.38 15.05 4.21
N GLY A 217 -4.09 14.00 3.43
CA GLY A 217 -3.59 12.74 3.97
C GLY A 217 -4.05 11.51 3.19
N LYS A 218 -3.78 10.35 3.76
CA LYS A 218 -4.23 9.07 3.21
C LYS A 218 -5.69 8.85 3.59
N THR A 219 -6.53 8.64 2.60
CA THR A 219 -7.97 8.48 2.71
C THR A 219 -8.38 7.07 2.27
N GLU A 220 -9.28 6.43 2.99
CA GLU A 220 -9.91 5.16 2.64
C GLU A 220 -11.23 5.43 1.92
N VAL A 221 -11.52 4.67 0.86
CA VAL A 221 -12.89 4.52 0.38
C VAL A 221 -13.55 3.48 1.27
N ALA A 222 -14.30 3.94 2.27
CA ALA A 222 -14.81 3.09 3.34
C ALA A 222 -16.06 2.33 2.93
N ALA A 223 -16.92 2.97 2.14
CA ALA A 223 -18.15 2.34 1.65
C ALA A 223 -18.69 3.03 0.39
N VAL A 224 -19.40 2.25 -0.43
CA VAL A 224 -20.28 2.73 -1.48
C VAL A 224 -21.64 2.07 -1.25
N THR A 225 -22.71 2.87 -1.13
CA THR A 225 -24.09 2.36 -0.98
C THR A 225 -24.87 2.54 -2.25
N ASN A 226 -25.88 1.69 -2.47
CA ASN A 226 -26.79 1.82 -3.61
C ASN A 226 -28.15 2.44 -3.20
N GLU A 227 -28.46 2.40 -1.90
CA GLU A 227 -29.72 2.86 -1.35
C GLU A 227 -29.59 4.29 -0.78
N PRO A 228 -30.65 5.11 -0.89
CA PRO A 228 -30.65 6.43 -0.28
C PRO A 228 -30.60 6.36 1.24
N ILE A 229 -30.07 7.40 1.84
CA ILE A 229 -30.19 7.62 3.30
C ILE A 229 -31.54 8.32 3.56
N PRO A 230 -32.47 7.68 4.26
CA PRO A 230 -33.81 8.24 4.46
C PRO A 230 -33.75 9.65 5.09
N GLY A 231 -34.41 10.62 4.45
CA GLY A 231 -34.50 12.00 4.92
C GLY A 231 -33.25 12.85 4.66
N VAL A 232 -32.25 12.34 3.94
CA VAL A 232 -31.04 13.11 3.60
C VAL A 232 -31.04 13.42 2.10
N PRO A 233 -31.21 14.68 1.68
CA PRO A 233 -31.14 15.11 0.28
C PRO A 233 -29.76 14.83 -0.33
N GLY A 234 -29.71 14.57 -1.63
CA GLY A 234 -28.47 14.28 -2.37
C GLY A 234 -28.01 12.81 -2.27
N THR A 235 -28.80 11.97 -1.57
CA THR A 235 -28.47 10.54 -1.41
C THR A 235 -29.35 9.60 -2.28
N GLU A 236 -30.15 10.13 -3.19
CA GLU A 236 -31.18 9.41 -3.96
C GLU A 236 -30.62 8.19 -4.69
N ASN A 237 -29.36 8.25 -5.12
CA ASN A 237 -28.65 7.18 -5.82
C ASN A 237 -27.62 6.44 -4.93
N GLY A 238 -27.71 6.61 -3.61
CA GLY A 238 -26.71 6.14 -2.66
C GLY A 238 -25.56 7.13 -2.48
N VAL A 239 -24.57 6.74 -1.68
CA VAL A 239 -23.44 7.59 -1.30
C VAL A 239 -22.11 6.85 -1.39
N LEU A 240 -21.03 7.61 -1.49
CA LEU A 240 -19.68 7.15 -1.26
C LEU A 240 -19.14 7.81 0.02
N ILE A 241 -18.42 7.05 0.84
CA ILE A 241 -17.89 7.50 2.12
C ILE A 241 -16.36 7.43 2.07
N PHE A 242 -15.73 8.58 2.19
CA PHE A 242 -14.30 8.71 2.43
C PHE A 242 -14.02 8.80 3.95
N LYS A 243 -12.90 8.23 4.39
CA LYS A 243 -12.46 8.27 5.78
C LYS A 243 -10.96 8.53 5.86
N ILE A 244 -10.55 9.50 6.66
CA ILE A 244 -9.12 9.77 6.88
C ILE A 244 -8.49 8.60 7.64
N LEU A 245 -7.53 7.94 7.01
CA LEU A 245 -6.71 6.89 7.62
C LEU A 245 -5.52 7.45 8.37
N ARG A 246 -4.85 8.41 7.77
CA ARG A 246 -3.62 9.00 8.29
C ARG A 246 -3.42 10.39 7.70
N ASN A 247 -3.19 11.35 8.59
CA ASN A 247 -2.62 12.65 8.24
C ASN A 247 -1.19 12.72 8.79
N ALA A 248 -0.23 13.18 7.99
CA ALA A 248 1.17 13.26 8.41
C ALA A 248 1.42 14.41 9.40
N LEU A 249 0.51 15.38 9.47
CA LEU A 249 0.70 16.62 10.23
C LEU A 249 -0.15 16.68 11.50
N ASP A 250 -1.31 16.00 11.51
CA ASP A 250 -2.26 16.07 12.63
C ASP A 250 -2.96 14.72 12.85
N ALA A 251 -2.69 14.11 14.01
CA ALA A 251 -3.41 12.93 14.47
C ALA A 251 -4.93 13.16 14.71
N PRO A 252 -5.45 14.39 15.00
CA PRO A 252 -6.87 14.64 15.25
C PRO A 252 -7.81 14.27 14.12
N ASP A 253 -7.36 14.28 12.87
CA ASP A 253 -8.23 14.02 11.71
C ASP A 253 -8.44 12.54 11.40
N ARG A 254 -7.70 11.65 12.05
CA ARG A 254 -7.87 10.21 11.84
C ARG A 254 -9.27 9.76 12.24
N GLY A 255 -9.95 9.11 11.30
CA GLY A 255 -11.29 8.58 11.48
C GLY A 255 -12.40 9.53 11.05
N LYS A 256 -12.12 10.82 10.84
CA LYS A 256 -13.08 11.75 10.26
C LYS A 256 -13.53 11.29 8.86
N VAL A 257 -14.78 11.59 8.54
CA VAL A 257 -15.42 11.14 7.32
C VAL A 257 -15.86 12.31 6.43
N CYS A 258 -15.92 12.02 5.13
CA CYS A 258 -16.63 12.84 4.16
C CYS A 258 -17.61 11.94 3.40
N ILE A 259 -18.86 12.38 3.27
CA ILE A 259 -19.93 11.67 2.58
C ILE A 259 -20.30 12.50 1.34
N VAL A 260 -20.26 11.83 0.18
CA VAL A 260 -20.59 12.44 -1.10
C VAL A 260 -21.67 11.62 -1.81
N GLY A 261 -22.52 12.27 -2.61
CA GLY A 261 -23.41 11.59 -3.53
C GLY A 261 -22.59 10.82 -4.57
N ARG A 262 -23.11 9.69 -5.04
CA ARG A 262 -22.42 8.83 -6.01
C ARG A 262 -22.11 9.53 -7.33
N ASN A 263 -20.95 9.21 -7.89
CA ASN A 263 -20.53 9.56 -9.25
C ASN A 263 -19.72 8.37 -9.85
N PRO A 264 -20.39 7.46 -10.60
CA PRO A 264 -19.75 6.25 -11.12
C PRO A 264 -18.57 6.49 -12.05
N ASP A 265 -18.47 7.68 -12.63
CA ASP A 265 -17.40 8.05 -13.56
C ASP A 265 -16.23 8.79 -12.87
N ALA A 266 -16.37 9.12 -11.58
CA ALA A 266 -15.38 9.88 -10.84
C ALA A 266 -14.06 9.11 -10.69
N ILE A 267 -12.96 9.76 -11.04
CA ILE A 267 -11.60 9.21 -10.90
C ILE A 267 -10.81 9.93 -9.80
N TRP A 268 -11.28 11.09 -9.33
CA TRP A 268 -10.62 11.89 -8.31
C TRP A 268 -11.63 12.64 -7.43
N PHE A 269 -11.13 13.26 -6.35
CA PHE A 269 -11.95 14.00 -5.39
C PHE A 269 -12.73 15.14 -6.04
N ASP A 270 -12.12 15.91 -6.94
CA ASP A 270 -12.73 17.06 -7.60
C ASP A 270 -14.02 16.69 -8.35
N ASP A 271 -14.13 15.45 -8.81
CA ASP A 271 -15.33 14.93 -9.49
C ASP A 271 -16.55 14.76 -8.56
N TYR A 272 -16.37 15.01 -7.24
CA TYR A 272 -17.44 14.97 -6.23
C TYR A 272 -17.71 16.34 -5.58
N GLU A 273 -17.05 17.42 -6.01
CA GLU A 273 -17.15 18.74 -5.35
C GLU A 273 -18.59 19.23 -5.25
N ASP A 274 -19.39 19.05 -6.30
CA ASP A 274 -20.82 19.42 -6.37
C ASP A 274 -21.76 18.43 -5.66
N ARG A 275 -21.25 17.37 -5.08
CA ARG A 275 -21.99 16.23 -4.49
C ARG A 275 -21.71 16.05 -3.00
N VAL A 276 -21.02 16.97 -2.37
CA VAL A 276 -20.68 16.89 -0.94
C VAL A 276 -21.95 17.02 -0.09
N ILE A 277 -22.20 16.01 0.75
CA ILE A 277 -23.35 15.96 1.66
C ILE A 277 -22.91 16.29 3.09
N TYR A 278 -21.76 15.76 3.50
CA TYR A 278 -21.18 15.98 4.82
C TYR A 278 -19.66 15.88 4.74
N ASP A 279 -18.93 16.85 5.30
CA ASP A 279 -17.45 16.87 5.25
C ASP A 279 -16.82 17.26 6.59
N GLU A 280 -16.84 16.34 7.56
CA GLU A 280 -16.07 16.47 8.81
C GLU A 280 -14.55 16.42 8.56
N ALA A 281 -14.15 15.74 7.51
CA ALA A 281 -12.73 15.55 7.15
C ALA A 281 -12.11 16.81 6.53
N GLY A 282 -12.94 17.75 6.06
CA GLY A 282 -12.52 18.96 5.35
C GLY A 282 -11.80 18.64 4.04
N LEU A 283 -12.23 17.62 3.31
CA LEU A 283 -11.59 17.25 2.04
C LEU A 283 -11.83 18.29 0.94
N TYR A 284 -12.90 19.08 1.07
CA TYR A 284 -13.35 20.10 0.11
C TYR A 284 -13.28 21.53 0.65
N ASP A 285 -12.65 21.75 1.82
CA ASP A 285 -12.43 23.08 2.42
C ASP A 285 -11.20 23.80 1.85
#